data_a77b8321224c61c74d343f708ab9b541
#
_entry.id   a77b8321224c61c74d343f708ab9b541
#
_cell.length_a   1.000
_cell.length_b   1.000
_cell.length_c   1.000
_cell.angle_alpha   90.00
_cell.angle_beta   90.00
_cell.angle_gamma   90.00
#
_symmetry.space_group_name_H-M   'P 1'
#
loop_
_entity.id
_entity.type
_entity.pdbx_description
1 polymer ?
#
loop_
_entity_poly.entity_id
_entity_poly.type
_entity_poly.pdbx_seq_one_letter_code
_entity_poly.pdbx_strand_id
1 'polypeptide(L)'
;GLGFDLKWNMGWMHDTLHYFAREPVHRSYHHDELTFSLVYAFSEQFVLPLSHDEVVHGKGSLISRMPGDDWQRHANLRALYGYMWAHPGKKLLFMGGELAQEAEWSHERSLDWHLLERPRPAGVQRLVRDLNRLY
;
A
#
# COMPACT_ATOMS: atom_id res chain seq x y z
N GLY A 1 19.07 17.00 13.04
CA GLY A 1 18.65 15.62 12.79
C GLY A 1 19.65 14.62 13.35
N LEU A 2 19.24 13.35 13.43
CA LEU A 2 20.07 12.25 13.91
C LEU A 2 21.06 11.71 12.85
N GLY A 3 21.27 12.44 11.75
CA GLY A 3 22.20 12.04 10.68
C GLY A 3 21.63 11.05 9.67
N PHE A 4 20.33 10.78 9.68
CA PHE A 4 19.68 9.93 8.68
C PHE A 4 19.20 10.76 7.50
N ASP A 5 19.49 10.28 6.28
CA ASP A 5 19.05 10.93 5.05
C ASP A 5 17.57 10.72 4.76
N LEU A 6 17.01 9.58 5.21
CA LEU A 6 15.61 9.20 4.98
C LEU A 6 14.99 8.70 6.28
N LYS A 7 13.69 8.99 6.46
CA LYS A 7 12.89 8.50 7.58
C LYS A 7 11.67 7.72 7.08
N TRP A 8 11.38 6.60 7.73
CA TRP A 8 10.16 5.86 7.48
C TRP A 8 8.96 6.60 8.05
N ASN A 9 7.98 6.88 7.21
CA ASN A 9 6.76 7.56 7.64
C ASN A 9 5.72 6.56 8.14
N MET A 10 5.90 6.09 9.37
CA MET A 10 4.99 5.12 9.99
C MET A 10 3.61 5.71 10.24
N GLY A 11 3.53 7.02 10.55
CA GLY A 11 2.24 7.71 10.72
C GLY A 11 1.42 7.68 9.43
N TRP A 12 2.04 8.00 8.29
CA TRP A 12 1.40 7.88 6.98
C TRP A 12 0.90 6.46 6.73
N MET A 13 1.73 5.47 7.01
CA MET A 13 1.39 4.06 6.77
C MET A 13 0.17 3.64 7.61
N HIS A 14 0.17 3.92 8.91
CA HIS A 14 -0.94 3.56 9.79
C HIS A 14 -2.25 4.26 9.40
N ASP A 15 -2.19 5.56 9.18
CA ASP A 15 -3.38 6.35 8.83
C ASP A 15 -3.94 5.94 7.47
N THR A 16 -3.08 5.73 6.49
CA THR A 16 -3.48 5.35 5.13
C THR A 16 -4.10 3.94 5.11
N LEU A 17 -3.47 2.95 5.73
CA LEU A 17 -4.02 1.60 5.80
C LEU A 17 -5.34 1.56 6.57
N HIS A 18 -5.45 2.33 7.66
CA HIS A 18 -6.69 2.43 8.42
C HIS A 18 -7.83 3.02 7.58
N TYR A 19 -7.54 4.09 6.83
CA TYR A 19 -8.51 4.71 5.94
C TYR A 19 -9.01 3.72 4.86
N PHE A 20 -8.10 3.05 4.16
CA PHE A 20 -8.48 2.13 3.08
C PHE A 20 -9.16 0.85 3.58
N ALA A 21 -8.95 0.46 4.84
CA ALA A 21 -9.66 -0.66 5.44
C ALA A 21 -11.11 -0.33 5.82
N ARG A 22 -11.49 0.97 5.88
CA ARG A 22 -12.87 1.38 6.17
C ARG A 22 -13.81 1.06 5.01
N GLU A 23 -15.05 0.76 5.33
CA GLU A 23 -16.10 0.67 4.32
C GLU A 23 -16.20 2.02 3.57
N PRO A 24 -16.30 2.01 2.22
CA PRO A 24 -16.28 3.24 1.42
C PRO A 24 -17.30 4.30 1.84
N VAL A 25 -18.48 3.87 2.31
CA VAL A 25 -19.55 4.76 2.75
C VAL A 25 -19.15 5.64 3.94
N HIS A 26 -18.20 5.21 4.77
CA HIS A 26 -17.75 5.94 5.94
C HIS A 26 -16.51 6.82 5.69
N ARG A 27 -15.87 6.69 4.54
CA ARG A 27 -14.58 7.36 4.26
C ARG A 27 -14.68 8.88 4.22
N SER A 28 -15.83 9.41 3.82
CA SER A 28 -16.04 10.87 3.73
C SER A 28 -15.87 11.60 5.08
N TYR A 29 -16.02 10.91 6.19
CA TYR A 29 -15.85 11.46 7.53
C TYR A 29 -14.41 11.34 8.07
N HIS A 30 -13.50 10.75 7.31
CA HIS A 30 -12.15 10.39 7.76
C HIS A 30 -11.04 10.81 6.77
N HIS A 31 -11.30 11.74 5.87
CA HIS A 31 -10.32 12.20 4.89
C HIS A 31 -9.05 12.80 5.53
N ASP A 32 -9.15 13.29 6.77
CA ASP A 32 -8.01 13.76 7.53
C ASP A 32 -6.94 12.68 7.73
N GLU A 33 -7.31 11.41 7.78
CA GLU A 33 -6.37 10.29 7.83
C GLU A 33 -5.45 10.25 6.60
N LEU A 34 -5.94 10.69 5.43
CA LEU A 34 -5.13 10.78 4.21
C LEU A 34 -4.30 12.06 4.14
N THR A 35 -4.84 13.16 4.65
CA THR A 35 -4.26 14.49 4.42
C THR A 35 -3.34 14.95 5.54
N PHE A 36 -3.45 14.38 6.73
CA PHE A 36 -2.67 14.80 7.89
C PHE A 36 -1.15 14.78 7.62
N SER A 37 -0.66 13.76 6.95
CA SER A 37 0.77 13.64 6.65
C SER A 37 1.30 14.73 5.71
N LEU A 38 0.44 15.40 4.95
CA LEU A 38 0.84 16.52 4.10
C LEU A 38 1.28 17.73 4.91
N VAL A 39 0.84 17.85 6.16
CA VAL A 39 1.23 18.93 7.07
C VAL A 39 2.75 18.94 7.30
N TYR A 40 3.37 17.77 7.33
CA TYR A 40 4.81 17.64 7.59
C TYR A 40 5.58 16.95 6.44
N ALA A 41 4.94 16.71 5.29
CA ALA A 41 5.52 15.93 4.20
C ALA A 41 6.84 16.46 3.67
N PHE A 42 7.07 17.77 3.75
CA PHE A 42 8.28 18.43 3.25
C PHE A 42 9.26 18.83 4.35
N SER A 43 8.95 18.56 5.62
CA SER A 43 9.85 18.88 6.73
C SER A 43 11.08 17.99 6.78
N GLU A 44 11.00 16.78 6.23
CA GLU A 44 12.07 15.80 6.16
C GLU A 44 11.93 14.95 4.90
N GLN A 45 12.95 14.13 4.63
CA GLN A 45 12.89 13.19 3.50
C GLN A 45 12.31 11.87 3.98
N PHE A 46 11.07 11.61 3.62
CA PHE A 46 10.35 10.42 4.06
C PHE A 46 10.39 9.28 3.04
N VAL A 47 10.41 8.06 3.58
CA VAL A 47 10.03 6.84 2.86
C VAL A 47 8.61 6.48 3.28
N LEU A 48 7.74 6.21 2.31
CA LEU A 48 6.37 5.74 2.53
C LEU A 48 6.39 4.21 2.53
N PRO A 49 6.37 3.54 3.71
CA PRO A 49 6.62 2.12 3.77
C PRO A 49 5.32 1.30 3.74
N LEU A 50 5.18 0.43 2.75
CA LEU A 50 4.33 -0.75 2.84
C LEU A 50 5.27 -1.95 2.92
N SER A 51 5.86 -2.13 4.10
CA SER A 51 6.97 -3.05 4.33
C SER A 51 6.50 -4.46 4.72
N HIS A 52 7.46 -5.34 4.97
CA HIS A 52 7.19 -6.70 5.44
C HIS A 52 6.39 -6.73 6.75
N ASP A 53 6.57 -5.74 7.63
CA ASP A 53 5.88 -5.70 8.92
C ASP A 53 4.35 -5.67 8.78
N GLU A 54 3.85 -5.26 7.62
CA GLU A 54 2.42 -5.14 7.36
C GLU A 54 1.81 -6.40 6.73
N VAL A 55 2.63 -7.40 6.39
CA VAL A 55 2.20 -8.61 5.67
C VAL A 55 2.67 -9.91 6.33
N VAL A 56 3.14 -9.84 7.58
CA VAL A 56 3.64 -11.00 8.35
C VAL A 56 3.00 -11.03 9.75
N HIS A 57 3.23 -12.13 10.47
CA HIS A 57 2.84 -12.30 11.87
C HIS A 57 1.33 -12.14 12.14
N GLY A 58 0.49 -12.75 11.31
CA GLY A 58 -0.96 -12.74 11.47
C GLY A 58 -1.66 -11.48 10.97
N LYS A 59 -0.95 -10.55 10.35
CA LYS A 59 -1.53 -9.32 9.79
C LYS A 59 -2.20 -9.53 8.43
N GLY A 60 -1.97 -10.68 7.79
CA GLY A 60 -2.50 -10.98 6.47
C GLY A 60 -1.73 -10.27 5.35
N SER A 61 -2.41 -10.01 4.25
CA SER A 61 -1.87 -9.26 3.11
C SER A 61 -2.55 -7.89 2.98
N LEU A 62 -1.99 -7.02 2.13
CA LEU A 62 -2.61 -5.71 1.88
C LEU A 62 -4.02 -5.85 1.31
N ILE A 63 -4.21 -6.74 0.34
CA ILE A 63 -5.52 -6.92 -0.28
C ILE A 63 -6.55 -7.53 0.70
N SER A 64 -6.10 -8.35 1.64
CA SER A 64 -7.00 -8.95 2.64
C SER A 64 -7.62 -7.92 3.59
N ARG A 65 -7.02 -6.74 3.70
CA ARG A 65 -7.52 -5.62 4.51
C ARG A 65 -8.57 -4.78 3.79
N MET A 66 -8.68 -4.92 2.46
CA MET A 66 -9.59 -4.12 1.66
C MET A 66 -11.03 -4.63 1.80
N PRO A 67 -12.01 -3.75 2.01
CA PRO A 67 -13.41 -4.15 2.13
C PRO A 67 -14.02 -4.48 0.78
N GLY A 68 -15.15 -5.22 0.83
CA GLY A 68 -15.97 -5.49 -0.34
C GLY A 68 -15.70 -6.83 -1.01
N ASP A 69 -16.26 -6.98 -2.21
CA ASP A 69 -16.08 -8.16 -3.05
C ASP A 69 -14.69 -8.16 -3.73
N ASP A 70 -14.39 -9.18 -4.51
CA ASP A 70 -13.10 -9.33 -5.16
C ASP A 70 -12.75 -8.15 -6.09
N TRP A 71 -13.72 -7.63 -6.85
CA TRP A 71 -13.51 -6.45 -7.69
C TRP A 71 -13.22 -5.20 -6.84
N GLN A 72 -14.01 -4.99 -5.79
CA GLN A 72 -13.87 -3.82 -4.91
C GLN A 72 -12.54 -3.85 -4.16
N ARG A 73 -12.11 -5.03 -3.69
CA ARG A 73 -10.83 -5.20 -3.01
C ARG A 73 -9.65 -4.82 -3.91
N HIS A 74 -9.66 -5.27 -5.15
CA HIS A 74 -8.62 -4.90 -6.13
C HIS A 74 -8.69 -3.43 -6.51
N ALA A 75 -9.88 -2.87 -6.67
CA ALA A 75 -10.06 -1.44 -6.93
C ALA A 75 -9.51 -0.58 -5.78
N ASN A 76 -9.78 -0.95 -4.53
CA ASN A 76 -9.25 -0.27 -3.36
C ASN A 76 -7.73 -0.36 -3.28
N LEU A 77 -7.16 -1.53 -3.58
CA LEU A 77 -5.70 -1.70 -3.61
C LEU A 77 -5.04 -0.81 -4.67
N ARG A 78 -5.64 -0.71 -5.86
CA ARG A 78 -5.16 0.21 -6.91
C ARG A 78 -5.22 1.67 -6.44
N ALA A 79 -6.30 2.05 -5.76
CA ALA A 79 -6.44 3.40 -5.22
C ALA A 79 -5.37 3.69 -4.15
N LEU A 80 -5.09 2.74 -3.27
CA LEU A 80 -4.02 2.84 -2.29
C LEU A 80 -2.66 3.10 -2.97
N TYR A 81 -2.33 2.33 -3.99
CA TYR A 81 -1.05 2.49 -4.70
C TYR A 81 -0.98 3.81 -5.46
N GLY A 82 -2.06 4.20 -6.14
CA GLY A 82 -2.13 5.50 -6.81
C GLY A 82 -1.90 6.66 -5.84
N TYR A 83 -2.53 6.61 -4.68
CA TYR A 83 -2.35 7.59 -3.62
C TYR A 83 -0.89 7.61 -3.11
N MET A 84 -0.32 6.44 -2.84
CA MET A 84 1.07 6.31 -2.37
C MET A 84 2.06 6.93 -3.37
N TRP A 85 1.90 6.63 -4.67
CA TRP A 85 2.82 7.16 -5.68
C TRP A 85 2.65 8.67 -5.88
N ALA A 86 1.45 9.20 -5.69
CA ALA A 86 1.19 10.64 -5.78
C ALA A 86 1.64 11.42 -4.53
N HIS A 87 1.76 10.76 -3.38
CA HIS A 87 2.13 11.40 -2.13
C HIS A 87 3.63 11.72 -2.10
N PRO A 88 4.05 12.89 -1.54
CA PRO A 88 5.47 13.19 -1.38
C PRO A 88 6.20 12.15 -0.54
N GLY A 89 7.38 11.72 -1.00
CA GLY A 89 8.23 10.73 -0.32
C GLY A 89 8.68 9.62 -1.25
N LYS A 90 9.69 8.87 -0.81
CA LYS A 90 10.16 7.68 -1.51
C LYS A 90 9.18 6.53 -1.29
N LYS A 91 9.04 5.68 -2.28
CA LYS A 91 8.08 4.56 -2.26
C LYS A 91 8.77 3.27 -1.85
N LEU A 92 8.18 2.53 -0.91
CA LEU A 92 8.65 1.19 -0.55
C LEU A 92 7.45 0.25 -0.53
N LEU A 93 7.43 -0.68 -1.46
CA LEU A 93 6.42 -1.74 -1.54
C LEU A 93 7.12 -3.08 -1.39
N PHE A 94 6.71 -3.87 -0.38
CA PHE A 94 7.31 -5.18 -0.14
C PHE A 94 6.84 -6.20 -1.17
N MET A 95 7.71 -7.17 -1.46
CA MET A 95 7.46 -8.21 -2.47
C MET A 95 6.14 -8.95 -2.25
N GLY A 96 5.41 -9.18 -3.31
CA GLY A 96 4.07 -9.77 -3.29
C GLY A 96 2.95 -8.74 -3.37
N GLY A 97 3.17 -7.51 -2.90
CA GLY A 97 2.19 -6.44 -2.99
C GLY A 97 1.82 -6.09 -4.43
N GLU A 98 2.77 -6.13 -5.34
CA GLU A 98 2.55 -5.88 -6.78
C GLU A 98 1.72 -6.98 -7.46
N LEU A 99 1.59 -8.14 -6.84
CA LEU A 99 0.78 -9.26 -7.34
C LEU A 99 -0.61 -9.29 -6.71
N ALA A 100 -0.92 -8.37 -5.81
CA ALA A 100 -2.12 -8.45 -4.97
C ALA A 100 -2.23 -9.80 -4.24
N GLN A 101 -1.12 -10.29 -3.71
CA GLN A 101 -1.06 -11.60 -3.06
C GLN A 101 -2.03 -11.65 -1.88
N GLU A 102 -2.90 -12.67 -1.86
CA GLU A 102 -3.88 -12.84 -0.78
C GLU A 102 -3.26 -13.49 0.46
N ALA A 103 -2.30 -14.39 0.26
CA ALA A 103 -1.60 -15.05 1.34
C ALA A 103 -0.63 -14.09 2.03
N GLU A 104 -0.52 -14.24 3.34
CA GLU A 104 0.52 -13.57 4.13
C GLU A 104 1.90 -13.99 3.61
N TRP A 105 2.85 -13.06 3.60
CA TRP A 105 4.20 -13.36 3.14
C TRP A 105 4.89 -14.38 4.06
N SER A 106 5.62 -15.31 3.46
CA SER A 106 6.42 -16.30 4.17
C SER A 106 7.78 -16.48 3.47
N HIS A 107 8.85 -16.46 4.26
CA HIS A 107 10.20 -16.71 3.74
C HIS A 107 10.43 -18.16 3.31
N GLU A 108 9.51 -19.05 3.71
CA GLU A 108 9.60 -20.50 3.39
C GLU A 108 8.94 -20.84 2.05
N ARG A 109 8.22 -19.89 1.44
CA ARG A 109 7.47 -20.11 0.20
C ARG A 109 7.84 -19.10 -0.85
N SER A 110 7.74 -19.49 -2.11
CA SER A 110 7.78 -18.60 -3.24
C SER A 110 6.58 -17.67 -3.23
N LEU A 111 6.68 -16.51 -3.90
CA LEU A 111 5.52 -15.67 -4.18
C LEU A 111 4.50 -16.43 -5.04
N ASP A 112 3.24 -16.03 -4.94
CA ASP A 112 2.13 -16.65 -5.66
C ASP A 112 2.08 -16.17 -7.12
N TRP A 113 3.12 -16.48 -7.90
CA TRP A 113 3.28 -16.05 -9.28
C TRP A 113 2.12 -16.46 -10.20
N HIS A 114 1.41 -17.54 -9.87
CA HIS A 114 0.24 -18.00 -10.60
C HIS A 114 -0.90 -16.97 -10.61
N LEU A 115 -0.92 -16.03 -9.67
CA LEU A 115 -1.91 -14.94 -9.64
C LEU A 115 -1.87 -14.09 -10.92
N LEU A 116 -0.73 -14.00 -11.59
CA LEU A 116 -0.59 -13.24 -12.83
C LEU A 116 -1.40 -13.84 -14.00
N GLU A 117 -1.86 -15.08 -13.87
CA GLU A 117 -2.79 -15.70 -14.83
C GLU A 117 -4.21 -15.15 -14.69
N ARG A 118 -4.52 -14.47 -13.59
CA ARG A 118 -5.82 -13.86 -13.32
C ARG A 118 -5.81 -12.38 -13.70
N PRO A 119 -6.89 -11.85 -14.34
CA PRO A 119 -6.90 -10.47 -14.84
C PRO A 119 -6.70 -9.40 -13.77
N ARG A 120 -7.30 -9.56 -12.58
CA ARG A 120 -7.24 -8.54 -11.52
C ARG A 120 -5.85 -8.42 -10.90
N PRO A 121 -5.20 -9.50 -10.44
CA PRO A 121 -3.82 -9.41 -9.98
C PRO A 121 -2.85 -8.93 -11.07
N ALA A 122 -2.99 -9.40 -12.30
CA ALA A 122 -2.19 -8.94 -13.43
C ALA A 122 -2.39 -7.45 -13.69
N GLY A 123 -3.62 -6.93 -13.50
CA GLY A 123 -3.93 -5.52 -13.60
C GLY A 123 -3.23 -4.68 -12.53
N VAL A 124 -3.14 -5.17 -11.30
CA VAL A 124 -2.39 -4.50 -10.23
C VAL A 124 -0.91 -4.43 -10.58
N GLN A 125 -0.32 -5.51 -11.06
CA GLN A 125 1.08 -5.51 -11.47
C GLN A 125 1.35 -4.50 -12.59
N ARG A 126 0.48 -4.43 -13.60
CA ARG A 126 0.60 -3.43 -14.68
C ARG A 126 0.53 -2.01 -14.13
N LEU A 127 -0.38 -1.75 -13.18
CA LEU A 127 -0.48 -0.44 -12.56
C LEU A 127 0.82 -0.07 -11.84
N VAL A 128 1.38 -0.95 -11.02
CA VAL A 128 2.64 -0.69 -10.30
C VAL A 128 3.77 -0.42 -11.29
N ARG A 129 3.87 -1.19 -12.37
CA ARG A 129 4.85 -0.96 -13.42
C ARG A 129 4.69 0.43 -14.05
N ASP A 130 3.45 0.82 -14.35
CA ASP A 130 3.18 2.10 -15.00
C ASP A 130 3.41 3.28 -14.05
N LEU A 131 3.04 3.15 -12.77
CA LEU A 131 3.36 4.14 -11.75
C LEU A 131 4.88 4.32 -11.58
N ASN A 132 5.64 3.24 -11.61
CA ASN A 132 7.11 3.31 -11.55
C ASN A 132 7.71 4.03 -12.76
N ARG A 133 7.11 3.90 -13.93
CA ARG A 133 7.57 4.64 -15.12
C ARG A 133 7.31 6.13 -15.04
N LEU A 134 6.25 6.53 -14.34
CA LEU A 134 5.92 7.94 -14.12
C LEU A 134 6.73 8.57 -12.98
N TYR A 135 7.20 7.75 -12.05
CA TYR A 135 7.98 8.22 -10.90
C TYR A 135 9.41 8.61 -11.28
#